data_c9cdcaf92739d601879de45188624b2c
#
_entry.id   c9cdcaf92739d601879de45188624b2c
#
_cell.length_a   1.000
_cell.length_b   1.000
_cell.length_c   1.000
_cell.angle_alpha   90.00
_cell.angle_beta   90.00
_cell.angle_gamma   90.00
#
_symmetry.space_group_name_H-M   'P 1'
#
loop_
_entity.id
_entity.type
_entity.pdbx_description
1 polymer ?
#
loop_
_entity_poly.entity_id
_entity_poly.type
_entity_poly.pdbx_seq_one_letter_code
_entity_poly.pdbx_strand_id
1 'polypeptide(L)'
;DTAVVRELNGYDEEVLAKSANAGAAMQTMLERAVVSIGGKPVTQDDLNDLVAGDRMELLLGIRKATWGEEIDTYSRCPKCNLVNEIEVKVSDIPRDVPDDKITSRTFTLKLSRGEATFRYPSGVFHKKVLTNKFPTGAETTSAMIADCAVEIAGLPIVTPETAKKLSIKDRQKIVKYFTEHPV
;
A
#
# COMPACT_ATOMS: atom_id res chain seq x y z
N ASP A 1 9.50 -6.97 -12.23
CA ASP A 1 8.76 -7.96 -13.04
C ASP A 1 7.64 -7.26 -13.80
N THR A 2 7.27 -7.80 -14.98
CA THR A 2 6.12 -7.30 -15.75
C THR A 2 4.85 -7.97 -15.26
N ALA A 3 3.80 -7.18 -15.05
CA ALA A 3 2.47 -7.68 -14.72
C ALA A 3 1.51 -7.48 -15.90
N VAL A 4 0.55 -8.38 -16.04
CA VAL A 4 -0.55 -8.28 -17.00
C VAL A 4 -1.84 -8.07 -16.25
N VAL A 5 -2.57 -7.02 -16.62
CA VAL A 5 -3.90 -6.73 -16.09
C VAL A 5 -4.91 -6.75 -17.23
N ARG A 6 -6.18 -7.02 -16.91
CA ARG A 6 -7.28 -6.90 -17.86
C ARG A 6 -8.19 -5.72 -17.51
N GLU A 7 -8.95 -5.29 -18.49
CA GLU A 7 -10.07 -4.37 -18.25
C GLU A 7 -11.15 -5.00 -17.34
N LEU A 8 -11.88 -4.16 -16.63
CA LEU A 8 -13.06 -4.56 -15.86
C LEU A 8 -14.27 -4.64 -16.78
N ASN A 9 -15.24 -5.47 -16.42
CA ASN A 9 -16.48 -5.64 -17.13
C ASN A 9 -17.70 -5.58 -16.18
N GLY A 10 -18.93 -5.74 -16.69
CA GLY A 10 -20.14 -5.62 -15.88
C GLY A 10 -20.23 -6.59 -14.71
N TYR A 11 -19.66 -7.79 -14.81
CA TYR A 11 -19.58 -8.72 -13.68
C TYR A 11 -18.68 -8.21 -12.57
N ASP A 12 -17.60 -7.51 -12.95
CA ASP A 12 -16.70 -6.88 -11.97
C ASP A 12 -17.39 -5.69 -11.32
N GLU A 13 -18.10 -4.86 -12.09
CA GLU A 13 -18.87 -3.71 -11.59
C GLU A 13 -19.91 -4.14 -10.54
N GLU A 14 -20.66 -5.20 -10.79
CA GLU A 14 -21.65 -5.73 -9.83
C GLU A 14 -21.00 -6.17 -8.50
N VAL A 15 -19.80 -6.75 -8.56
CA VAL A 15 -19.07 -7.16 -7.36
C VAL A 15 -18.49 -5.94 -6.64
N LEU A 16 -17.91 -4.99 -7.38
CA LEU A 16 -17.35 -3.77 -6.83
C LEU A 16 -18.41 -2.91 -6.15
N ALA A 17 -19.61 -2.81 -6.72
CA ALA A 17 -20.75 -2.08 -6.15
C ALA A 17 -21.17 -2.60 -4.75
N LYS A 18 -20.89 -3.86 -4.45
CA LYS A 18 -21.16 -4.50 -3.14
C LYS A 18 -20.04 -4.31 -2.13
N SER A 19 -18.95 -3.65 -2.51
CA SER A 19 -17.82 -3.41 -1.61
C SER A 19 -18.19 -2.46 -0.48
N ALA A 20 -17.79 -2.79 0.74
CA ALA A 20 -18.13 -2.02 1.94
C ALA A 20 -17.52 -0.61 1.97
N ASN A 21 -16.42 -0.40 1.26
CA ASN A 21 -15.71 0.88 1.14
C ASN A 21 -14.73 0.85 -0.05
N ALA A 22 -14.15 2.01 -0.37
CA ALA A 22 -13.21 2.15 -1.49
C ALA A 22 -12.00 1.22 -1.38
N GLY A 23 -11.47 0.99 -0.18
CA GLY A 23 -10.34 0.09 0.03
C GLY A 23 -10.69 -1.38 -0.27
N ALA A 24 -11.89 -1.82 0.11
CA ALA A 24 -12.38 -3.15 -0.23
C ALA A 24 -12.57 -3.28 -1.75
N ALA A 25 -13.08 -2.23 -2.42
CA ALA A 25 -13.20 -2.19 -3.87
C ALA A 25 -11.84 -2.31 -4.56
N MET A 26 -10.83 -1.55 -4.11
CA MET A 26 -9.47 -1.64 -4.64
C MET A 26 -8.88 -3.05 -4.50
N GLN A 27 -9.07 -3.68 -3.34
CA GLN A 27 -8.63 -5.07 -3.14
C GLN A 27 -9.32 -6.02 -4.11
N THR A 28 -10.64 -5.88 -4.28
CA THR A 28 -11.42 -6.69 -5.22
C THR A 28 -10.97 -6.48 -6.67
N MET A 29 -10.63 -5.24 -7.06
CA MET A 29 -10.08 -4.96 -8.39
C MET A 29 -8.77 -5.72 -8.64
N LEU A 30 -7.85 -5.71 -7.69
CA LEU A 30 -6.60 -6.47 -7.80
C LEU A 30 -6.86 -7.97 -7.96
N GLU A 31 -7.71 -8.54 -7.10
CA GLU A 31 -8.03 -9.97 -7.11
C GLU A 31 -8.70 -10.44 -8.40
N ARG A 32 -9.43 -9.56 -9.08
CA ARG A 32 -10.20 -9.90 -10.28
C ARG A 32 -9.52 -9.55 -11.59
N ALA A 33 -8.71 -8.49 -11.62
CA ALA A 33 -8.20 -7.94 -12.86
C ALA A 33 -6.70 -8.15 -13.08
N VAL A 34 -5.92 -8.54 -12.07
CA VAL A 34 -4.53 -8.96 -12.28
C VAL A 34 -4.52 -10.38 -12.80
N VAL A 35 -3.92 -10.58 -13.96
CA VAL A 35 -3.92 -11.87 -14.67
C VAL A 35 -2.63 -12.63 -14.39
N SER A 36 -1.48 -11.96 -14.49
CA SER A 36 -0.19 -12.59 -14.29
C SER A 36 0.86 -11.60 -13.78
N ILE A 37 1.87 -12.11 -13.07
CA ILE A 37 3.06 -11.38 -12.64
C ILE A 37 4.29 -12.21 -13.01
N GLY A 38 5.28 -11.60 -13.66
CA GLY A 38 6.48 -12.30 -14.09
C GLY A 38 6.20 -13.45 -15.07
N GLY A 39 5.12 -13.33 -15.88
CA GLY A 39 4.70 -14.35 -16.84
C GLY A 39 3.99 -15.56 -16.22
N LYS A 40 3.72 -15.57 -14.92
CA LYS A 40 2.97 -16.64 -14.23
C LYS A 40 1.57 -16.16 -13.84
N PRO A 41 0.54 -17.00 -13.92
CA PRO A 41 -0.77 -16.67 -13.37
C PRO A 41 -0.66 -16.22 -11.92
N VAL A 42 -1.35 -15.12 -11.58
CA VAL A 42 -1.30 -14.57 -10.23
C VAL A 42 -2.09 -15.44 -9.25
N THR A 43 -1.54 -15.63 -8.06
CA THR A 43 -2.22 -16.25 -6.92
C THR A 43 -2.59 -15.21 -5.88
N GLN A 44 -3.45 -15.59 -4.93
CA GLN A 44 -3.78 -14.72 -3.79
C GLN A 44 -2.55 -14.42 -2.93
N ASP A 45 -1.63 -15.38 -2.82
CA ASP A 45 -0.39 -15.20 -2.05
C ASP A 45 0.55 -14.20 -2.74
N ASP A 46 0.63 -14.23 -4.07
CA ASP A 46 1.39 -13.22 -4.83
C ASP A 46 0.85 -11.81 -4.55
N LEU A 47 -0.48 -11.61 -4.60
CA LEU A 47 -1.10 -10.33 -4.28
C LEU A 47 -0.88 -9.89 -2.82
N ASN A 48 -0.86 -10.85 -1.91
CA ASN A 48 -0.60 -10.61 -0.49
C ASN A 48 0.86 -10.21 -0.21
N ASP A 49 1.80 -10.66 -1.03
CA ASP A 49 3.23 -10.37 -0.89
C ASP A 49 3.67 -9.06 -1.58
N LEU A 50 2.81 -8.46 -2.40
CA LEU A 50 3.08 -7.18 -3.04
C LEU A 50 3.23 -6.05 -2.01
N VAL A 51 4.19 -5.16 -2.24
CA VAL A 51 4.33 -3.90 -1.49
C VAL A 51 3.32 -2.85 -1.98
N ALA A 52 3.22 -1.75 -1.26
CA ALA A 52 2.24 -0.70 -1.52
C ALA A 52 2.35 -0.09 -2.93
N GLY A 53 3.56 0.23 -3.35
CA GLY A 53 3.81 0.83 -4.68
C GLY A 53 3.43 -0.11 -5.81
N ASP A 54 3.83 -1.39 -5.74
CA ASP A 54 3.45 -2.39 -6.75
C ASP A 54 1.93 -2.53 -6.86
N ARG A 55 1.22 -2.50 -5.74
CA ARG A 55 -0.25 -2.56 -5.73
C ARG A 55 -0.88 -1.32 -6.38
N MET A 56 -0.31 -0.13 -6.14
CA MET A 56 -0.77 1.11 -6.75
C MET A 56 -0.54 1.09 -8.26
N GLU A 57 0.62 0.63 -8.72
CA GLU A 57 0.92 0.48 -10.15
C GLU A 57 -0.07 -0.47 -10.84
N LEU A 58 -0.41 -1.59 -10.20
CA LEU A 58 -1.41 -2.51 -10.73
C LEU A 58 -2.81 -1.85 -10.81
N LEU A 59 -3.22 -1.09 -9.79
CA LEU A 59 -4.49 -0.36 -9.80
C LEU A 59 -4.53 0.70 -10.90
N LEU A 60 -3.45 1.44 -11.10
CA LEU A 60 -3.33 2.41 -12.20
C LEU A 60 -3.35 1.71 -13.56
N GLY A 61 -2.72 0.55 -13.68
CA GLY A 61 -2.77 -0.29 -14.88
C GLY A 61 -4.18 -0.77 -15.19
N ILE A 62 -4.92 -1.26 -14.19
CA ILE A 62 -6.34 -1.67 -14.32
C ILE A 62 -7.21 -0.48 -14.71
N ARG A 63 -7.00 0.68 -14.07
CA ARG A 63 -7.70 1.93 -14.40
C ARG A 63 -7.50 2.29 -15.87
N LYS A 64 -6.23 2.29 -16.32
CA LYS A 64 -5.85 2.61 -17.71
C LYS A 64 -6.44 1.61 -18.70
N ALA A 65 -6.40 0.32 -18.40
CA ALA A 65 -6.97 -0.73 -19.25
C ALA A 65 -8.50 -0.60 -19.40
N THR A 66 -9.20 -0.12 -18.34
CA THR A 66 -10.66 -0.06 -18.29
C THR A 66 -11.22 1.23 -18.88
N TRP A 67 -10.65 2.39 -18.51
CA TRP A 67 -11.20 3.72 -18.84
C TRP A 67 -10.24 4.60 -19.68
N GLY A 68 -9.06 4.09 -20.03
CA GLY A 68 -8.07 4.83 -20.77
C GLY A 68 -7.13 5.69 -19.91
N GLU A 69 -6.34 6.50 -20.59
CA GLU A 69 -5.26 7.30 -20.02
C GLU A 69 -5.76 8.51 -19.22
N GLU A 70 -6.87 9.12 -19.66
CA GLU A 70 -7.36 10.39 -19.16
C GLU A 70 -8.23 10.22 -17.91
N ILE A 71 -8.04 11.10 -16.94
CA ILE A 71 -8.79 11.16 -15.69
C ILE A 71 -9.37 12.56 -15.56
N ASP A 72 -10.68 12.70 -15.75
CA ASP A 72 -11.39 13.92 -15.44
C ASP A 72 -11.64 14.01 -13.94
N THR A 73 -11.22 15.10 -13.34
CA THR A 73 -11.41 15.34 -11.90
C THR A 73 -11.69 16.82 -11.64
N TYR A 74 -12.11 17.12 -10.41
CA TYR A 74 -12.45 18.48 -10.00
C TYR A 74 -11.64 18.86 -8.78
N SER A 75 -11.14 20.10 -8.77
CA SER A 75 -10.50 20.72 -7.61
C SER A 75 -11.22 21.98 -7.19
N ARG A 76 -11.46 22.17 -5.88
CA ARG A 76 -11.98 23.41 -5.34
C ARG A 76 -10.84 24.33 -4.93
N CYS A 77 -10.88 25.56 -5.43
CA CYS A 77 -9.93 26.57 -4.99
C CYS A 77 -10.14 26.89 -3.50
N PRO A 78 -9.12 26.78 -2.63
CA PRO A 78 -9.27 27.05 -1.21
C PRO A 78 -9.51 28.53 -0.88
N LYS A 79 -9.24 29.46 -1.82
CA LYS A 79 -9.45 30.89 -1.63
C LYS A 79 -10.84 31.37 -2.04
N CYS A 80 -11.34 30.95 -3.21
CA CYS A 80 -12.60 31.45 -3.77
C CYS A 80 -13.69 30.38 -3.91
N ASN A 81 -13.39 29.13 -3.51
CA ASN A 81 -14.29 27.98 -3.60
C ASN A 81 -14.77 27.63 -5.02
N LEU A 82 -14.16 28.23 -6.06
CA LEU A 82 -14.43 27.91 -7.45
C LEU A 82 -14.05 26.48 -7.75
N VAL A 83 -14.89 25.78 -8.49
CA VAL A 83 -14.61 24.43 -8.98
C VAL A 83 -13.86 24.55 -10.29
N ASN A 84 -12.69 23.91 -10.38
CA ASN A 84 -11.91 23.80 -11.61
C ASN A 84 -11.96 22.35 -12.09
N GLU A 85 -12.27 22.18 -13.34
CA GLU A 85 -12.10 20.90 -14.04
C GLU A 85 -10.63 20.71 -14.34
N ILE A 86 -10.12 19.53 -14.05
CA ILE A 86 -8.71 19.17 -14.24
C ILE A 86 -8.68 17.82 -14.98
N GLU A 87 -8.03 17.80 -16.09
CA GLU A 87 -7.67 16.57 -16.79
C GLU A 87 -6.26 16.15 -16.37
N VAL A 88 -6.12 14.93 -15.91
CA VAL A 88 -4.85 14.33 -15.49
C VAL A 88 -4.66 13.04 -16.28
N LYS A 89 -3.46 12.80 -16.80
CA LYS A 89 -3.14 11.49 -17.40
C LYS A 89 -2.60 10.53 -16.34
N VAL A 90 -2.91 9.25 -16.49
CA VAL A 90 -2.33 8.20 -15.62
C VAL A 90 -0.80 8.25 -15.66
N SER A 91 -0.21 8.56 -16.83
CA SER A 91 1.25 8.73 -16.99
C SER A 91 1.84 9.92 -16.21
N ASP A 92 1.04 10.95 -15.92
CA ASP A 92 1.49 12.16 -15.24
C ASP A 92 1.40 12.04 -13.71
N ILE A 93 0.78 10.97 -13.20
CA ILE A 93 0.73 10.70 -11.76
C ILE A 93 2.15 10.42 -11.28
N PRO A 94 2.68 11.24 -10.34
CA PRO A 94 4.02 11.02 -9.80
C PRO A 94 4.13 9.62 -9.20
N ARG A 95 5.19 8.93 -9.55
CA ARG A 95 5.53 7.64 -8.96
C ARG A 95 6.73 7.83 -8.05
N ASP A 96 6.59 7.35 -6.85
CA ASP A 96 7.74 7.21 -5.96
C ASP A 96 8.62 6.10 -6.55
N VAL A 97 9.66 6.51 -7.28
CA VAL A 97 10.66 5.56 -7.76
C VAL A 97 11.48 5.15 -6.54
N PRO A 98 11.50 3.87 -6.19
CA PRO A 98 12.36 3.40 -5.11
C PRO A 98 13.79 3.89 -5.35
N ASP A 99 14.45 4.38 -4.31
CA ASP A 99 15.89 4.71 -4.38
C ASP A 99 16.61 3.47 -4.94
N ASP A 100 17.39 3.63 -6.01
CA ASP A 100 18.18 2.55 -6.62
C ASP A 100 19.06 1.79 -5.62
N LYS A 101 19.23 2.36 -4.42
CA LYS A 101 19.90 1.75 -3.27
C LYS A 101 19.02 0.74 -2.50
N ILE A 102 17.71 0.70 -2.73
CA ILE A 102 16.82 -0.29 -2.10
C ILE A 102 16.96 -1.61 -2.87
N THR A 103 18.06 -2.31 -2.65
CA THR A 103 18.34 -3.63 -3.24
C THR A 103 17.74 -4.78 -2.44
N SER A 104 17.19 -4.51 -1.27
CA SER A 104 16.67 -5.51 -0.33
C SER A 104 15.27 -5.15 0.14
N ARG A 105 14.40 -6.17 0.28
CA ARG A 105 13.07 -6.02 0.92
C ARG A 105 13.16 -5.77 2.43
N THR A 106 14.37 -5.79 3.01
CA THR A 106 14.61 -5.56 4.43
C THR A 106 15.61 -4.42 4.65
N PHE A 107 15.47 -3.74 5.76
CA PHE A 107 16.37 -2.67 6.22
C PHE A 107 16.55 -2.73 7.74
N THR A 108 17.64 -2.13 8.24
CA THR A 108 17.97 -2.12 9.67
C THR A 108 17.94 -0.70 10.22
N LEU A 109 17.32 -0.52 11.38
CA LEU A 109 17.29 0.73 12.14
C LEU A 109 17.91 0.54 13.51
N LYS A 110 18.70 1.53 13.95
CA LYS A 110 19.19 1.59 15.33
C LYS A 110 18.12 2.24 16.21
N LEU A 111 17.51 1.48 17.10
CA LEU A 111 16.55 1.92 18.10
C LEU A 111 17.22 2.11 19.46
N SER A 112 16.47 2.62 20.44
CA SER A 112 16.99 2.83 21.83
C SER A 112 17.43 1.51 22.49
N ARG A 113 16.83 0.39 22.09
CA ARG A 113 17.12 -0.96 22.61
C ARG A 113 18.24 -1.71 21.86
N GLY A 114 18.69 -1.18 20.72
CA GLY A 114 19.65 -1.86 19.83
C GLY A 114 19.17 -1.86 18.39
N GLU A 115 19.73 -2.74 17.59
CA GLU A 115 19.35 -2.86 16.18
C GLU A 115 18.03 -3.59 16.00
N ALA A 116 17.29 -3.18 14.99
CA ALA A 116 16.04 -3.78 14.59
C ALA A 116 15.96 -3.87 13.08
N THR A 117 15.59 -5.06 12.57
CA THR A 117 15.43 -5.33 11.15
C THR A 117 13.95 -5.36 10.80
N PHE A 118 13.59 -4.66 9.74
CA PHE A 118 12.23 -4.55 9.23
C PHE A 118 12.18 -4.96 7.77
N ARG A 119 11.02 -5.40 7.33
CA ARG A 119 10.61 -5.50 5.92
C ARG A 119 9.55 -4.45 5.61
N TYR A 120 9.31 -4.16 4.35
CA TYR A 120 8.21 -3.27 3.96
C TYR A 120 6.84 -3.92 4.20
N PRO A 121 5.78 -3.10 4.44
CA PRO A 121 4.44 -3.59 4.69
C PRO A 121 3.92 -4.46 3.54
N SER A 122 3.37 -5.61 3.89
CA SER A 122 2.79 -6.56 2.94
C SER A 122 1.41 -6.14 2.45
N GLY A 123 0.95 -6.74 1.35
CA GLY A 123 -0.41 -6.58 0.85
C GLY A 123 -1.46 -7.05 1.86
N VAL A 124 -1.15 -8.04 2.70
CA VAL A 124 -2.02 -8.46 3.82
C VAL A 124 -2.25 -7.32 4.80
N PHE A 125 -1.19 -6.61 5.18
CA PHE A 125 -1.30 -5.47 6.07
C PHE A 125 -2.10 -4.33 5.40
N HIS A 126 -1.80 -4.02 4.14
CA HIS A 126 -2.53 -3.03 3.34
C HIS A 126 -4.03 -3.35 3.29
N LYS A 127 -4.39 -4.60 3.01
CA LYS A 127 -5.79 -5.05 3.01
C LYS A 127 -6.47 -4.76 4.36
N LYS A 128 -5.80 -5.01 5.48
CA LYS A 128 -6.33 -4.71 6.82
C LYS A 128 -6.54 -3.21 7.04
N VAL A 129 -5.62 -2.36 6.59
CA VAL A 129 -5.75 -0.90 6.68
C VAL A 129 -6.90 -0.40 5.83
N LEU A 130 -6.96 -0.81 4.57
CA LEU A 130 -7.99 -0.41 3.61
C LEU A 130 -9.41 -0.86 4.01
N THR A 131 -9.53 -1.96 4.75
CA THR A 131 -10.81 -2.44 5.27
C THR A 131 -11.15 -1.87 6.66
N ASN A 132 -10.46 -0.82 7.11
CA ASN A 132 -10.70 -0.11 8.37
C ASN A 132 -10.70 -1.05 9.61
N LYS A 133 -9.79 -2.01 9.64
CA LYS A 133 -9.68 -2.95 10.79
C LYS A 133 -8.99 -2.36 12.03
N PHE A 134 -8.51 -1.10 11.94
CA PHE A 134 -7.83 -0.43 13.04
C PHE A 134 -8.60 0.84 13.42
N PRO A 135 -9.11 0.92 14.65
CA PRO A 135 -9.91 2.07 15.11
C PRO A 135 -9.12 3.38 15.19
N THR A 136 -7.82 3.32 15.45
CA THR A 136 -6.97 4.51 15.62
C THR A 136 -5.64 4.40 14.86
N GLY A 137 -5.05 5.55 14.54
CA GLY A 137 -3.71 5.61 13.94
C GLY A 137 -2.61 4.98 14.82
N ALA A 138 -2.76 5.02 16.15
CA ALA A 138 -1.83 4.39 17.08
C ALA A 138 -1.88 2.85 16.99
N GLU A 139 -3.06 2.29 16.81
CA GLU A 139 -3.26 0.84 16.60
C GLU A 139 -2.75 0.41 15.24
N THR A 140 -3.01 1.21 14.19
CA THR A 140 -2.42 1.00 12.86
C THR A 140 -0.90 0.95 12.94
N THR A 141 -0.27 1.89 13.66
CA THR A 141 1.18 1.91 13.86
C THR A 141 1.68 0.66 14.58
N SER A 142 0.98 0.20 15.63
CA SER A 142 1.36 -1.01 16.36
C SER A 142 1.27 -2.25 15.49
N ALA A 143 0.22 -2.34 14.67
CA ALA A 143 0.02 -3.44 13.74
C ALA A 143 1.05 -3.41 12.61
N MET A 144 1.38 -2.22 12.07
CA MET A 144 2.41 -2.04 11.05
C MET A 144 3.78 -2.48 11.56
N ILE A 145 4.18 -2.04 12.75
CA ILE A 145 5.46 -2.45 13.36
C ILE A 145 5.50 -3.97 13.51
N ALA A 146 4.41 -4.60 13.98
CA ALA A 146 4.35 -6.04 14.14
C ALA A 146 4.39 -6.81 12.81
N ASP A 147 3.73 -6.30 11.76
CA ASP A 147 3.74 -6.92 10.43
C ASP A 147 5.12 -6.79 9.76
N CYS A 148 5.77 -5.64 9.93
CA CYS A 148 7.03 -5.33 9.26
C CYS A 148 8.27 -5.82 10.00
N ALA A 149 8.21 -6.01 11.32
CA ALA A 149 9.38 -6.42 12.10
C ALA A 149 9.82 -7.85 11.78
N VAL A 150 11.07 -8.00 11.37
CA VAL A 150 11.75 -9.30 11.26
C VAL A 150 12.39 -9.64 12.60
N GLU A 151 13.10 -8.66 13.19
CA GLU A 151 13.76 -8.78 14.48
C GLU A 151 13.85 -7.41 15.15
N ILE A 152 13.63 -7.37 16.46
CA ILE A 152 13.86 -6.17 17.29
C ILE A 152 14.64 -6.61 18.52
N ALA A 153 15.80 -6.00 18.77
CA ALA A 153 16.63 -6.29 19.94
C ALA A 153 15.83 -6.22 21.24
N GLY A 154 15.89 -7.26 22.04
CA GLY A 154 15.17 -7.39 23.31
C GLY A 154 13.68 -7.69 23.19
N LEU A 155 13.17 -8.01 21.99
CA LEU A 155 11.80 -8.48 21.77
C LEU A 155 11.84 -9.78 20.96
N PRO A 156 11.74 -10.95 21.59
CA PRO A 156 11.86 -12.25 20.90
C PRO A 156 10.71 -12.53 19.92
N ILE A 157 9.54 -11.94 20.17
CA ILE A 157 8.38 -12.03 19.28
C ILE A 157 7.76 -10.65 19.19
N VAL A 158 7.58 -10.15 17.95
CA VAL A 158 6.95 -8.85 17.70
C VAL A 158 5.48 -9.06 17.35
N THR A 159 4.62 -8.67 18.25
CA THR A 159 3.16 -8.64 18.09
C THR A 159 2.68 -7.20 18.24
N PRO A 160 1.43 -6.84 17.87
CA PRO A 160 0.90 -5.51 18.13
C PRO A 160 1.01 -5.11 19.62
N GLU A 161 0.84 -6.06 20.55
CA GLU A 161 0.98 -5.80 21.99
C GLU A 161 2.43 -5.57 22.42
N THR A 162 3.39 -6.34 21.89
CA THR A 162 4.81 -6.13 22.22
C THR A 162 5.35 -4.88 21.52
N ALA A 163 4.85 -4.51 20.35
CA ALA A 163 5.18 -3.26 19.66
C ALA A 163 4.79 -2.01 20.47
N LYS A 164 3.78 -2.08 21.32
CA LYS A 164 3.39 -1.00 22.25
C LYS A 164 4.45 -0.73 23.34
N LYS A 165 5.33 -1.70 23.61
CA LYS A 165 6.44 -1.56 24.59
C LYS A 165 7.62 -0.74 24.04
N LEU A 166 7.63 -0.43 22.74
CA LEU A 166 8.61 0.48 22.16
C LEU A 166 8.34 1.91 22.62
N SER A 167 9.41 2.68 22.83
CA SER A 167 9.28 4.10 23.15
C SER A 167 8.57 4.85 22.02
N ILE A 168 7.88 5.93 22.34
CA ILE A 168 7.25 6.79 21.31
C ILE A 168 8.29 7.27 20.30
N LYS A 169 9.50 7.60 20.76
CA LYS A 169 10.61 8.04 19.91
C LYS A 169 11.02 6.95 18.90
N ASP A 170 11.13 5.70 19.33
CA ASP A 170 11.46 4.58 18.44
C ASP A 170 10.34 4.33 17.44
N ARG A 171 9.08 4.35 17.90
CA ARG A 171 7.91 4.22 17.02
C ARG A 171 7.87 5.30 15.95
N GLN A 172 8.10 6.57 16.32
CA GLN A 172 8.17 7.67 15.38
C GLN A 172 9.31 7.51 14.38
N LYS A 173 10.48 7.02 14.83
CA LYS A 173 11.63 6.76 13.95
C LYS A 173 11.30 5.69 12.90
N ILE A 174 10.61 4.62 13.30
CA ILE A 174 10.17 3.57 12.38
C ILE A 174 9.17 4.12 11.35
N VAL A 175 8.13 4.82 11.82
CA VAL A 175 7.11 5.43 10.92
C VAL A 175 7.76 6.41 9.95
N LYS A 176 8.65 7.28 10.45
CA LYS A 176 9.37 8.25 9.63
C LYS A 176 10.16 7.59 8.52
N TYR A 177 10.86 6.49 8.83
CA TYR A 177 11.62 5.74 7.82
C TYR A 177 10.72 5.25 6.68
N PHE A 178 9.57 4.63 6.98
CA PHE A 178 8.63 4.17 5.95
C PHE A 178 8.06 5.33 5.12
N THR A 179 7.88 6.51 5.73
CA THR A 179 7.39 7.70 5.01
C THR A 179 8.44 8.29 4.08
N GLU A 180 9.72 8.27 4.48
CA GLU A 180 10.83 8.83 3.71
C GLU A 180 11.37 7.88 2.63
N HIS A 181 11.06 6.57 2.74
CA HIS A 181 11.50 5.54 1.81
C HIS A 181 10.29 4.70 1.36
N PRO A 182 9.36 5.28 0.59
CA PRO A 182 8.23 4.55 0.03
C PRO A 182 8.70 3.51 -0.99
N VAL A 183 7.97 2.39 -1.11
CA VAL A 183 8.19 1.28 -2.06
C VAL A 183 6.90 0.85 -2.72
#